data_794ae5c1477d867e6b36ae156b7e197e
#
_entry.id   794ae5c1477d867e6b36ae156b7e197e
#
_cell.length_a   1.000
_cell.length_b   1.000
_cell.length_c   1.000
_cell.angle_alpha   90.00
_cell.angle_beta   90.00
_cell.angle_gamma   90.00
#
_symmetry.space_group_name_H-M   'P 1'
#
loop_
_entity.id
_entity.type
_entity.pdbx_description
1 polymer ?
#
loop_
_entity_poly.entity_id
_entity_poly.type
_entity_poly.pdbx_seq_one_letter_code
_entity_poly.pdbx_strand_id
1 'polypeptide(L)'
;MKQSEFIDILRQMESRANYYDNHYPYNLGYHHENGAFSYDCWNMIKVALSGKWSPYLPIDAYIHPNQLVTGDVDGLTLLKRCTERSKDFSKIRVPATYLYIYSSPHSGIFVGEQVVNGHIVNVIECTTAWQGGVQYTYVDEKGGRYNYKGGSKSKYSWEEYGLLTPYIEYSDSQEPKPIPNPPVEVTFADYTVKKGDTLSGIAKKYNTTVEAIMRANPQIKDANKIYVGQVIKIPVKTMQTSTSATSSEKVYHTVQRGETLSGIAKKYNTNYLKIAALNGIVNPNRIYVGQKIRVR
;
A
#
# COMPACT_ATOMS: atom_id res chain seq x y z
N MET A 1 -15.99 8.30 3.21
CA MET A 1 -15.10 8.24 2.01
C MET A 1 -15.49 7.07 1.13
N LYS A 2 -15.08 7.05 -0.13
CA LYS A 2 -15.36 5.90 -1.00
C LYS A 2 -14.48 4.69 -0.63
N GLN A 3 -15.03 3.49 -0.78
CA GLN A 3 -14.33 2.23 -0.52
C GLN A 3 -12.99 2.12 -1.27
N SER A 4 -12.96 2.47 -2.56
CA SER A 4 -11.74 2.42 -3.37
C SER A 4 -10.67 3.39 -2.89
N GLU A 5 -11.05 4.59 -2.47
CA GLU A 5 -10.15 5.61 -1.94
C GLU A 5 -9.49 5.14 -0.64
N PHE A 6 -10.26 4.53 0.26
CA PHE A 6 -9.75 3.95 1.50
C PHE A 6 -8.72 2.84 1.25
N ILE A 7 -9.04 1.91 0.34
CA ILE A 7 -8.12 0.82 -0.01
C ILE A 7 -6.85 1.36 -0.66
N ASP A 8 -6.95 2.39 -1.51
CA ASP A 8 -5.79 2.99 -2.15
C ASP A 8 -4.86 3.70 -1.15
N ILE A 9 -5.42 4.31 -0.10
CA ILE A 9 -4.61 4.88 1.00
C ILE A 9 -3.85 3.76 1.73
N LEU A 10 -4.51 2.65 2.09
CA LEU A 10 -3.87 1.52 2.75
C LEU A 10 -2.74 0.90 1.92
N ARG A 11 -2.93 0.76 0.61
CA ARG A 11 -1.91 0.29 -0.33
C ARG A 11 -0.72 1.24 -0.41
N GLN A 12 -0.96 2.54 -0.38
CA GLN A 12 0.11 3.53 -0.35
C GLN A 12 0.90 3.47 0.97
N MET A 13 0.22 3.27 2.10
CA MET A 13 0.89 3.07 3.40
C MET A 13 1.79 1.83 3.38
N GLU A 14 1.30 0.70 2.84
CA GLU A 14 2.08 -0.53 2.72
C GLU A 14 3.29 -0.36 1.80
N SER A 15 3.14 0.36 0.69
CA SER A 15 4.21 0.57 -0.30
C SER A 15 5.34 1.49 0.16
N ARG A 16 5.18 2.19 1.29
CA ARG A 16 6.20 3.09 1.86
C ARG A 16 7.01 2.39 2.94
N ALA A 17 8.20 2.91 3.22
CA ALA A 17 8.95 2.51 4.39
C ALA A 17 8.11 2.79 5.64
N ASN A 18 7.82 1.75 6.41
CA ASN A 18 6.99 1.86 7.59
C ASN A 18 7.38 0.78 8.62
N TYR A 19 6.97 0.99 9.88
CA TYR A 19 7.13 -0.01 10.94
C TYR A 19 6.01 0.11 11.99
N TYR A 20 5.87 -0.93 12.80
CA TYR A 20 4.93 -0.94 13.91
C TYR A 20 5.46 -0.13 15.09
N ASP A 21 4.66 0.81 15.57
CA ASP A 21 4.91 1.53 16.80
C ASP A 21 3.59 1.79 17.52
N ASN A 22 3.51 1.51 18.82
CA ASN A 22 2.32 1.72 19.64
C ASN A 22 2.45 2.94 20.57
N HIS A 23 3.45 3.79 20.39
CA HIS A 23 3.66 4.98 21.20
C HIS A 23 3.11 6.24 20.51
N TYR A 24 2.33 7.02 21.23
CA TYR A 24 1.88 8.33 20.75
C TYR A 24 3.06 9.32 20.67
N PRO A 25 3.19 10.19 19.66
CA PRO A 25 2.31 10.35 18.47
C PRO A 25 2.64 9.38 17.31
N TYR A 26 3.65 8.54 17.43
CA TYR A 26 4.21 7.72 16.36
C TYR A 26 3.21 6.73 15.75
N ASN A 27 2.24 6.27 16.52
CA ASN A 27 1.20 5.36 16.04
C ASN A 27 0.13 6.00 15.15
N LEU A 28 0.16 7.32 14.96
CA LEU A 28 -0.77 8.06 14.11
C LEU A 28 -0.16 8.48 12.76
N GLY A 29 0.71 7.65 12.22
CA GLY A 29 1.34 7.89 10.92
C GLY A 29 2.42 8.95 10.99
N TYR A 30 3.23 8.92 12.04
CA TYR A 30 4.35 9.83 12.21
C TYR A 30 5.40 9.62 11.11
N HIS A 31 5.84 10.70 10.49
CA HIS A 31 6.86 10.70 9.46
C HIS A 31 8.23 11.00 10.07
N HIS A 32 9.04 9.96 10.21
CA HIS A 32 10.35 10.02 10.83
C HIS A 32 11.42 10.62 9.91
N GLU A 33 12.50 11.13 10.47
CA GLU A 33 13.66 11.70 9.75
C GLU A 33 14.25 10.75 8.70
N ASN A 34 14.18 9.45 8.92
CA ASN A 34 14.63 8.42 7.98
C ASN A 34 13.66 8.18 6.80
N GLY A 35 12.56 8.94 6.73
CA GLY A 35 11.56 8.84 5.68
C GLY A 35 10.54 7.69 5.85
N ALA A 36 10.58 6.97 6.99
CA ALA A 36 9.61 5.94 7.31
C ALA A 36 8.41 6.51 8.05
N PHE A 37 7.26 5.82 7.93
CA PHE A 37 6.06 6.08 8.72
C PHE A 37 5.88 5.01 9.80
N SER A 38 5.25 5.37 10.92
CA SER A 38 4.92 4.40 11.97
C SER A 38 3.44 4.40 12.32
N TYR A 39 2.92 3.21 12.65
CA TYR A 39 1.52 2.95 12.98
C TYR A 39 1.40 1.82 13.99
N ASP A 40 0.27 1.76 14.70
CA ASP A 40 -0.22 0.51 15.28
C ASP A 40 -1.37 -0.10 14.42
N CYS A 41 -1.91 -1.24 14.84
CA CYS A 41 -2.85 -1.99 14.02
C CYS A 41 -4.19 -1.29 13.77
N TRP A 42 -4.78 -0.58 14.75
CA TRP A 42 -6.04 0.16 14.52
C TRP A 42 -5.82 1.61 14.15
N ASN A 43 -4.71 2.23 14.56
CA ASN A 43 -4.39 3.60 14.19
C ASN A 43 -4.07 3.72 12.69
N MET A 44 -3.41 2.74 12.08
CA MET A 44 -3.28 2.65 10.62
C MET A 44 -4.66 2.83 9.94
N ILE A 45 -5.66 2.13 10.42
CA ILE A 45 -7.02 2.15 9.86
C ILE A 45 -7.69 3.51 10.10
N LYS A 46 -7.62 4.04 11.34
CA LYS A 46 -8.18 5.36 11.68
C LYS A 46 -7.53 6.48 10.87
N VAL A 47 -6.22 6.43 10.71
CA VAL A 47 -5.45 7.38 9.90
C VAL A 47 -5.86 7.30 8.42
N ALA A 48 -6.02 6.11 7.87
CA ALA A 48 -6.52 5.94 6.50
C ALA A 48 -7.95 6.48 6.34
N LEU A 49 -8.85 6.19 7.28
CA LEU A 49 -10.23 6.71 7.27
C LEU A 49 -10.32 8.23 7.39
N SER A 50 -9.32 8.89 7.97
CA SER A 50 -9.28 10.35 8.06
C SER A 50 -9.22 11.04 6.70
N GLY A 51 -8.70 10.36 5.68
CA GLY A 51 -8.40 10.93 4.37
C GLY A 51 -7.33 12.03 4.41
N LYS A 52 -6.63 12.20 5.55
CA LYS A 52 -5.60 13.24 5.74
C LYS A 52 -4.18 12.71 5.55
N TRP A 53 -4.03 11.38 5.57
CA TRP A 53 -2.73 10.79 5.33
C TRP A 53 -2.25 11.03 3.89
N SER A 54 -0.96 11.30 3.76
CA SER A 54 -0.29 11.49 2.47
C SER A 54 1.16 11.00 2.59
N PRO A 55 1.70 10.35 1.56
CA PRO A 55 3.12 9.99 1.53
C PRO A 55 4.07 11.20 1.47
N TYR A 56 3.52 12.41 1.40
CA TYR A 56 4.24 13.69 1.35
C TYR A 56 4.05 14.52 2.62
N LEU A 57 3.59 13.92 3.71
CA LEU A 57 3.60 14.59 5.01
C LEU A 57 5.02 15.08 5.32
N PRO A 58 5.18 16.29 5.87
CA PRO A 58 6.50 16.74 6.33
C PRO A 58 7.12 15.78 7.34
N ILE A 59 8.44 15.80 7.45
CA ILE A 59 9.15 15.12 8.56
C ILE A 59 8.60 15.67 9.88
N ASP A 60 8.48 14.81 10.88
CA ASP A 60 7.88 15.06 12.20
C ASP A 60 6.37 15.36 12.19
N ALA A 61 5.71 15.26 11.02
CA ALA A 61 4.27 15.36 10.95
C ALA A 61 3.58 14.03 11.26
N TYR A 62 2.36 14.10 11.77
CA TYR A 62 1.45 12.99 12.00
C TYR A 62 -0.01 13.46 11.88
N ILE A 63 -0.95 12.52 11.85
CA ILE A 63 -2.38 12.85 11.84
C ILE A 63 -2.82 13.08 13.27
N HIS A 64 -3.23 14.33 13.59
CA HIS A 64 -3.71 14.67 14.93
C HIS A 64 -5.00 13.92 15.30
N PRO A 65 -5.22 13.56 16.58
CA PRO A 65 -6.44 12.88 17.03
C PRO A 65 -7.75 13.59 16.67
N ASN A 66 -7.75 14.92 16.66
CA ASN A 66 -8.92 15.72 16.27
C ASN A 66 -9.23 15.68 14.76
N GLN A 67 -8.34 15.12 13.95
CA GLN A 67 -8.55 14.90 12.51
C GLN A 67 -9.09 13.50 12.20
N LEU A 68 -9.18 12.62 13.20
CA LEU A 68 -9.69 11.27 13.05
C LEU A 68 -11.23 11.30 13.00
N VAL A 69 -11.82 10.92 11.87
CA VAL A 69 -13.28 10.86 11.70
C VAL A 69 -13.94 9.81 12.61
N THR A 70 -13.17 8.85 13.08
CA THR A 70 -13.58 7.83 14.05
C THR A 70 -13.53 8.34 15.48
N GLY A 71 -12.90 9.49 15.73
CA GLY A 71 -12.36 9.83 17.04
C GLY A 71 -11.20 8.91 17.42
N ASP A 72 -10.53 9.19 18.52
CA ASP A 72 -9.43 8.38 19.03
C ASP A 72 -9.93 7.22 19.89
N VAL A 73 -10.51 6.21 19.22
CA VAL A 73 -11.09 5.03 19.85
C VAL A 73 -10.21 3.80 19.61
N ASP A 74 -10.35 2.78 20.47
CA ASP A 74 -9.68 1.49 20.29
C ASP A 74 -10.31 0.63 19.18
N GLY A 75 -9.62 -0.45 18.83
CA GLY A 75 -10.06 -1.35 17.75
C GLY A 75 -11.37 -2.05 18.05
N LEU A 76 -11.66 -2.40 19.32
CA LEU A 76 -12.92 -3.02 19.71
C LEU A 76 -14.10 -2.07 19.58
N THR A 77 -13.91 -0.81 19.97
CA THR A 77 -14.92 0.25 19.78
C THR A 77 -15.18 0.48 18.30
N LEU A 78 -14.16 0.45 17.47
CA LEU A 78 -14.31 0.55 16.02
C LEU A 78 -15.11 -0.62 15.46
N LEU A 79 -14.83 -1.88 15.88
CA LEU A 79 -15.63 -3.04 15.51
C LEU A 79 -17.10 -2.91 15.94
N LYS A 80 -17.36 -2.43 17.15
CA LYS A 80 -18.74 -2.22 17.64
C LYS A 80 -19.53 -1.22 16.80
N ARG A 81 -18.87 -0.31 16.09
CA ARG A 81 -19.48 0.64 15.16
C ARG A 81 -19.71 0.05 13.76
N CYS A 82 -19.11 -1.09 13.44
CA CYS A 82 -19.33 -1.77 12.17
C CYS A 82 -20.76 -2.32 12.08
N THR A 83 -21.28 -2.37 10.87
CA THR A 83 -22.50 -3.11 10.52
C THR A 83 -22.16 -4.48 9.94
N GLU A 84 -23.18 -5.32 9.70
CA GLU A 84 -23.04 -6.66 9.09
C GLU A 84 -21.91 -7.49 9.72
N ARG A 85 -21.85 -7.45 11.05
CA ARG A 85 -20.82 -8.18 11.81
C ARG A 85 -21.06 -9.69 11.74
N SER A 86 -19.97 -10.45 11.56
CA SER A 86 -20.03 -11.91 11.50
C SER A 86 -18.73 -12.56 11.97
N LYS A 87 -18.83 -13.80 12.42
CA LYS A 87 -17.71 -14.71 12.73
C LYS A 87 -17.52 -15.77 11.65
N ASP A 88 -18.37 -15.80 10.66
CA ASP A 88 -18.34 -16.75 9.54
C ASP A 88 -17.51 -16.19 8.38
N PHE A 89 -16.21 -16.42 8.42
CA PHE A 89 -15.26 -15.94 7.43
C PHE A 89 -15.47 -16.55 6.03
N SER A 90 -16.23 -17.65 5.91
CA SER A 90 -16.60 -18.20 4.60
C SER A 90 -17.49 -17.24 3.79
N LYS A 91 -18.09 -16.25 4.44
CA LYS A 91 -18.99 -15.26 3.85
C LYS A 91 -18.35 -13.89 3.60
N ILE A 92 -17.08 -13.71 3.99
CA ILE A 92 -16.41 -12.43 3.72
C ILE A 92 -16.24 -12.25 2.21
N ARG A 93 -16.77 -11.15 1.65
CA ARG A 93 -16.76 -10.89 0.20
C ARG A 93 -16.41 -9.45 -0.14
N VAL A 94 -16.74 -8.53 0.74
CA VAL A 94 -16.68 -7.10 0.46
C VAL A 94 -15.32 -6.55 0.87
N PRO A 95 -14.49 -6.01 -0.05
CA PRO A 95 -13.27 -5.30 0.32
C PRO A 95 -13.54 -4.11 1.25
N ALA A 96 -12.54 -3.67 1.97
CA ALA A 96 -12.64 -2.69 3.07
C ALA A 96 -13.43 -3.18 4.29
N THR A 97 -13.58 -4.49 4.44
CA THR A 97 -14.17 -5.10 5.65
C THR A 97 -13.14 -5.08 6.79
N TYR A 98 -13.57 -4.60 7.95
CA TYR A 98 -12.77 -4.56 9.17
C TYR A 98 -12.69 -5.93 9.82
N LEU A 99 -11.50 -6.35 10.20
CA LEU A 99 -11.21 -7.62 10.87
C LEU A 99 -10.70 -7.36 12.28
N TYR A 100 -11.09 -8.22 13.24
CA TYR A 100 -10.68 -8.08 14.63
C TYR A 100 -10.37 -9.42 15.30
N ILE A 101 -9.40 -9.39 16.23
CA ILE A 101 -9.02 -10.50 17.13
C ILE A 101 -9.26 -10.03 18.55
N TYR A 102 -10.06 -10.77 19.33
CA TYR A 102 -10.32 -10.48 20.75
C TYR A 102 -9.24 -11.07 21.66
N SER A 103 -8.80 -12.28 21.36
CA SER A 103 -7.85 -13.05 22.18
C SER A 103 -6.46 -12.43 22.24
N SER A 104 -6.13 -11.60 21.25
CA SER A 104 -4.94 -10.76 21.20
C SER A 104 -5.32 -9.50 20.42
N PRO A 105 -5.80 -8.44 21.08
CA PRO A 105 -6.40 -7.29 20.40
C PRO A 105 -5.60 -6.84 19.19
N HIS A 106 -6.19 -7.02 18.01
CA HIS A 106 -5.53 -6.74 16.74
C HIS A 106 -6.56 -6.44 15.66
N SER A 107 -6.17 -5.61 14.69
CA SER A 107 -7.04 -5.14 13.62
C SER A 107 -6.38 -5.25 12.25
N GLY A 108 -7.20 -5.50 11.24
CA GLY A 108 -6.80 -5.51 9.85
C GLY A 108 -7.97 -5.18 8.92
N ILE A 109 -7.70 -5.05 7.64
CA ILE A 109 -8.70 -4.79 6.61
C ILE A 109 -8.61 -5.86 5.53
N PHE A 110 -9.73 -6.56 5.30
CA PHE A 110 -9.89 -7.41 4.13
C PHE A 110 -9.97 -6.53 2.88
N VAL A 111 -9.14 -6.80 1.89
CA VAL A 111 -9.02 -6.00 0.66
C VAL A 111 -9.34 -6.79 -0.62
N GLY A 112 -9.83 -8.03 -0.45
CA GLY A 112 -10.03 -8.97 -1.55
C GLY A 112 -8.75 -9.71 -1.94
N GLU A 113 -8.92 -10.88 -2.55
CA GLU A 113 -7.76 -11.67 -3.02
C GLU A 113 -7.01 -10.93 -4.12
N GLN A 114 -5.70 -10.90 -4.00
CA GLN A 114 -4.80 -10.33 -4.99
C GLN A 114 -3.44 -11.01 -4.92
N VAL A 115 -2.64 -10.89 -5.98
CA VAL A 115 -1.28 -11.42 -6.02
C VAL A 115 -0.30 -10.29 -5.76
N VAL A 116 0.49 -10.40 -4.69
CA VAL A 116 1.55 -9.46 -4.34
C VAL A 116 2.86 -10.23 -4.20
N ASN A 117 3.86 -9.85 -4.97
CA ASN A 117 5.18 -10.52 -4.98
C ASN A 117 5.10 -12.06 -5.21
N GLY A 118 4.17 -12.51 -6.06
CA GLY A 118 3.96 -13.92 -6.37
C GLY A 118 3.17 -14.71 -5.32
N HIS A 119 2.67 -14.05 -4.27
CA HIS A 119 1.86 -14.66 -3.21
C HIS A 119 0.42 -14.15 -3.24
N ILE A 120 -0.53 -15.04 -3.00
CA ILE A 120 -1.93 -14.67 -2.84
C ILE A 120 -2.12 -14.12 -1.42
N VAL A 121 -2.67 -12.91 -1.34
CA VAL A 121 -2.97 -12.16 -0.10
C VAL A 121 -4.36 -11.55 -0.20
N ASN A 122 -4.99 -11.21 0.92
CA ASN A 122 -6.32 -10.59 0.92
C ASN A 122 -6.57 -9.63 2.09
N VAL A 123 -5.57 -9.40 2.94
CA VAL A 123 -5.65 -8.50 4.11
C VAL A 123 -4.50 -7.51 4.08
N ILE A 124 -4.74 -6.27 4.52
CA ILE A 124 -3.71 -5.31 4.93
C ILE A 124 -3.84 -5.10 6.43
N GLU A 125 -2.74 -5.22 7.15
CA GLU A 125 -2.65 -5.02 8.59
C GLU A 125 -1.31 -4.38 8.99
N CYS A 126 -1.27 -3.73 10.15
CA CYS A 126 -0.01 -3.26 10.75
C CYS A 126 0.30 -4.13 11.97
N THR A 127 1.41 -4.85 11.95
CA THR A 127 1.74 -5.86 12.94
C THR A 127 3.26 -5.99 13.13
N THR A 128 3.68 -6.50 14.29
CA THR A 128 5.08 -6.87 14.55
C THR A 128 5.45 -8.25 13.98
N ALA A 129 4.45 -9.04 13.53
CA ALA A 129 4.68 -10.36 12.97
C ALA A 129 5.30 -10.27 11.56
N TRP A 130 6.03 -11.31 11.19
CA TRP A 130 6.67 -11.51 9.88
C TRP A 130 7.62 -10.35 9.50
N GLN A 131 7.19 -9.41 8.66
CA GLN A 131 8.05 -8.30 8.20
C GLN A 131 8.02 -7.09 9.15
N GLY A 132 6.99 -7.01 9.99
CA GLY A 132 6.69 -5.81 10.79
C GLY A 132 6.05 -4.68 9.97
N GLY A 133 5.39 -3.74 10.66
CA GLY A 133 4.74 -2.61 10.02
C GLY A 133 3.48 -2.96 9.23
N VAL A 134 3.09 -2.08 8.30
CA VAL A 134 1.95 -2.27 7.39
C VAL A 134 2.36 -3.25 6.30
N GLN A 135 1.61 -4.32 6.15
CA GLN A 135 1.94 -5.41 5.24
C GLN A 135 0.69 -6.14 4.75
N TYR A 136 0.85 -6.84 3.62
CA TYR A 136 -0.14 -7.77 3.15
C TYR A 136 -0.04 -9.11 3.88
N THR A 137 -1.21 -9.67 4.21
CA THR A 137 -1.38 -10.98 4.83
C THR A 137 -2.58 -11.71 4.22
N TYR A 138 -2.94 -12.88 4.77
CA TYR A 138 -4.04 -13.67 4.24
C TYR A 138 -4.95 -14.19 5.37
N VAL A 139 -6.25 -14.12 5.15
CA VAL A 139 -7.28 -14.77 5.95
C VAL A 139 -7.97 -15.88 5.15
N ASP A 140 -8.07 -17.08 5.73
CA ASP A 140 -8.83 -18.19 5.15
C ASP A 140 -10.32 -18.17 5.58
N GLU A 141 -11.11 -19.08 5.02
CA GLU A 141 -12.55 -19.21 5.30
C GLU A 141 -12.88 -19.57 6.77
N LYS A 142 -11.89 -19.96 7.57
CA LYS A 142 -12.01 -20.28 8.99
C LYS A 142 -11.46 -19.17 9.89
N GLY A 143 -11.10 -18.02 9.34
CA GLY A 143 -10.48 -16.92 10.07
C GLY A 143 -8.98 -17.13 10.34
N GLY A 144 -8.36 -18.20 9.83
CA GLY A 144 -6.93 -18.42 9.98
C GLY A 144 -6.12 -17.26 9.39
N ARG A 145 -5.11 -16.81 10.11
CA ARG A 145 -4.26 -15.66 9.72
C ARG A 145 -2.88 -16.17 9.29
N TYR A 146 -2.46 -15.80 8.08
CA TYR A 146 -1.23 -16.26 7.45
C TYR A 146 -0.47 -15.06 6.84
N ASN A 147 0.83 -15.18 6.68
CA ASN A 147 1.60 -14.17 5.94
C ASN A 147 1.19 -14.10 4.44
N TYR A 148 0.76 -15.22 3.84
CA TYR A 148 0.12 -15.34 2.52
C TYR A 148 -0.60 -16.70 2.43
N LYS A 149 -1.42 -16.93 1.41
CA LYS A 149 -2.14 -18.20 1.20
C LYS A 149 -1.16 -19.38 1.09
N GLY A 150 -1.27 -20.33 2.02
CA GLY A 150 -0.36 -21.47 2.11
C GLY A 150 0.99 -21.20 2.79
N GLY A 151 1.19 -19.99 3.31
CA GLY A 151 2.39 -19.62 4.05
C GLY A 151 2.35 -19.91 5.54
N SER A 152 3.18 -19.22 6.31
CA SER A 152 3.28 -19.40 7.77
C SER A 152 2.03 -18.90 8.49
N LYS A 153 1.43 -19.76 9.33
CA LYS A 153 0.24 -19.46 10.12
C LYS A 153 0.62 -18.71 11.40
N SER A 154 -0.14 -17.66 11.73
CA SER A 154 -0.11 -17.03 13.05
C SER A 154 -0.73 -17.96 14.10
N LYS A 155 -0.28 -17.84 15.35
CA LYS A 155 -0.95 -18.50 16.49
C LYS A 155 -2.34 -17.91 16.79
N TYR A 156 -2.60 -16.67 16.38
CA TYR A 156 -3.88 -15.98 16.50
C TYR A 156 -4.62 -15.98 15.17
N SER A 157 -5.92 -16.24 15.22
CA SER A 157 -6.82 -16.19 14.08
C SER A 157 -7.72 -14.96 14.17
N TRP A 158 -8.24 -14.50 13.05
CA TRP A 158 -9.31 -13.50 13.02
C TRP A 158 -10.57 -14.11 13.65
N GLU A 159 -11.27 -13.34 14.48
CA GLU A 159 -12.39 -13.85 15.29
C GLU A 159 -13.72 -13.21 14.90
N GLU A 160 -13.71 -12.00 14.38
CA GLU A 160 -14.90 -11.32 13.91
C GLU A 160 -14.55 -10.29 12.83
N TYR A 161 -15.52 -9.97 11.98
CA TYR A 161 -15.42 -8.91 10.98
C TYR A 161 -16.71 -8.09 10.91
N GLY A 162 -16.65 -6.90 10.26
CA GLY A 162 -17.81 -6.06 10.01
C GLY A 162 -17.52 -4.96 9.00
N LEU A 163 -18.58 -4.36 8.45
CA LEU A 163 -18.46 -3.27 7.49
C LEU A 163 -18.35 -1.92 8.20
N LEU A 164 -17.41 -1.10 7.76
CA LEU A 164 -17.17 0.27 8.25
C LEU A 164 -18.17 1.29 7.66
N THR A 165 -19.43 0.92 7.50
CA THR A 165 -20.47 1.76 6.86
C THR A 165 -20.64 3.17 7.46
N PRO A 166 -20.38 3.42 8.75
CA PRO A 166 -20.39 4.81 9.26
C PRO A 166 -19.31 5.70 8.63
N TYR A 167 -18.30 5.13 8.01
CA TYR A 167 -17.12 5.85 7.50
C TYR A 167 -16.87 5.64 6.01
N ILE A 168 -17.33 4.51 5.46
CA ILE A 168 -17.09 4.06 4.08
C ILE A 168 -18.42 3.95 3.34
N GLU A 169 -18.49 4.57 2.18
CA GLU A 169 -19.53 4.38 1.19
C GLU A 169 -19.18 3.14 0.36
N TYR A 170 -19.85 2.02 0.65
CA TYR A 170 -19.78 0.82 -0.15
C TYR A 170 -20.68 1.00 -1.38
N SER A 171 -20.16 0.80 -2.57
CA SER A 171 -20.98 0.83 -3.78
C SER A 171 -21.91 -0.38 -3.79
N ASP A 172 -23.20 -0.16 -4.01
CA ASP A 172 -24.26 -1.18 -4.15
C ASP A 172 -24.05 -2.14 -5.34
N SER A 173 -23.01 -1.98 -6.07
CA SER A 173 -22.71 -2.78 -7.23
C SER A 173 -21.66 -3.83 -6.89
N GLN A 174 -22.19 -5.03 -6.62
CA GLN A 174 -21.59 -6.25 -7.11
C GLN A 174 -20.49 -6.90 -6.29
N GLU A 175 -20.60 -8.26 -6.34
CA GLU A 175 -19.47 -9.16 -6.30
C GLU A 175 -18.20 -8.42 -6.68
N PRO A 176 -17.10 -8.61 -5.94
CA PRO A 176 -15.84 -8.04 -6.36
C PRO A 176 -15.65 -8.44 -7.81
N LYS A 177 -15.92 -7.53 -8.75
CA LYS A 177 -15.26 -7.67 -10.04
C LYS A 177 -13.83 -7.91 -9.63
N PRO A 178 -13.22 -9.02 -10.07
CA PRO A 178 -11.78 -9.15 -9.91
C PRO A 178 -11.28 -7.82 -10.44
N ILE A 179 -10.76 -6.98 -9.50
CA ILE A 179 -10.08 -5.75 -9.91
C ILE A 179 -9.17 -6.28 -10.99
N PRO A 180 -9.24 -5.79 -12.24
CA PRO A 180 -8.25 -6.19 -13.19
C PRO A 180 -6.94 -5.71 -12.57
N ASN A 181 -6.40 -6.53 -11.72
CA ASN A 181 -4.98 -6.63 -11.58
C ASN A 181 -4.57 -6.96 -13.00
N PRO A 182 -3.93 -6.06 -13.75
CA PRO A 182 -3.03 -6.62 -14.68
C PRO A 182 -2.23 -7.56 -13.80
N PRO A 183 -2.10 -8.85 -14.12
CA PRO A 183 -1.09 -9.64 -13.48
C PRO A 183 0.17 -8.82 -13.70
N VAL A 184 0.62 -8.11 -12.65
CA VAL A 184 2.01 -7.74 -12.59
C VAL A 184 2.64 -9.11 -12.36
N GLU A 185 2.82 -9.85 -13.45
CA GLU A 185 3.85 -10.87 -13.47
C GLU A 185 5.08 -10.11 -13.04
N VAL A 186 5.41 -10.23 -11.76
CA VAL A 186 6.72 -9.84 -11.30
C VAL A 186 7.62 -10.90 -11.90
N THR A 187 8.02 -10.69 -13.15
CA THR A 187 9.06 -11.48 -13.75
C THR A 187 10.33 -11.12 -13.01
N PHE A 188 11.00 -12.14 -12.52
CA PHE A 188 12.30 -11.96 -11.88
C PHE A 188 13.36 -12.07 -12.97
N ALA A 189 14.21 -11.07 -13.10
CA ALA A 189 15.43 -11.17 -13.87
C ALA A 189 16.54 -11.69 -12.94
N ASP A 190 17.21 -12.76 -13.30
CA ASP A 190 18.42 -13.19 -12.61
C ASP A 190 19.55 -12.22 -12.92
N TYR A 191 20.17 -11.68 -11.87
CA TYR A 191 21.30 -10.77 -11.96
C TYR A 191 22.51 -11.32 -11.23
N THR A 192 23.62 -11.45 -11.92
CA THR A 192 24.90 -11.81 -11.30
C THR A 192 25.61 -10.57 -10.82
N VAL A 193 25.83 -10.47 -9.51
CA VAL A 193 26.52 -9.36 -8.85
C VAL A 193 27.94 -9.21 -9.39
N LYS A 194 28.31 -8.01 -9.81
CA LYS A 194 29.63 -7.66 -10.35
C LYS A 194 30.46 -6.88 -9.32
N LYS A 195 31.76 -6.82 -9.55
CA LYS A 195 32.67 -6.03 -8.72
C LYS A 195 32.24 -4.56 -8.70
N GLY A 196 32.04 -4.01 -7.50
CA GLY A 196 31.60 -2.63 -7.28
C GLY A 196 30.07 -2.45 -7.21
N ASP A 197 29.29 -3.53 -7.40
CA ASP A 197 27.84 -3.44 -7.22
C ASP A 197 27.43 -3.29 -5.76
N THR A 198 26.37 -2.53 -5.57
CA THR A 198 25.64 -2.44 -4.29
C THR A 198 24.16 -2.72 -4.57
N LEU A 199 23.40 -3.23 -3.60
CA LEU A 199 21.95 -3.43 -3.78
C LEU A 199 21.24 -2.14 -4.16
N SER A 200 21.65 -1.00 -3.62
CA SER A 200 21.10 0.31 -3.97
C SER A 200 21.39 0.70 -5.42
N GLY A 201 22.60 0.43 -5.92
CA GLY A 201 22.96 0.66 -7.32
C GLY A 201 22.16 -0.23 -8.27
N ILE A 202 22.02 -1.52 -7.92
CA ILE A 202 21.25 -2.49 -8.68
C ILE A 202 19.75 -2.10 -8.67
N ALA A 203 19.20 -1.75 -7.50
CA ALA A 203 17.81 -1.30 -7.36
C ALA A 203 17.52 -0.10 -8.27
N LYS A 204 18.40 0.91 -8.27
CA LYS A 204 18.29 2.09 -9.15
C LYS A 204 18.34 1.70 -10.63
N LYS A 205 19.24 0.80 -11.01
CA LYS A 205 19.39 0.33 -12.39
C LYS A 205 18.14 -0.37 -12.93
N TYR A 206 17.45 -1.13 -12.08
CA TYR A 206 16.27 -1.92 -12.46
C TYR A 206 14.94 -1.26 -12.07
N ASN A 207 14.97 0.01 -11.64
CA ASN A 207 13.80 0.78 -11.21
C ASN A 207 12.96 0.03 -10.16
N THR A 208 13.65 -0.53 -9.17
CA THR A 208 13.08 -1.25 -8.03
C THR A 208 13.67 -0.72 -6.72
N THR A 209 13.37 -1.33 -5.58
CA THR A 209 13.93 -0.93 -4.28
C THR A 209 14.83 -2.02 -3.71
N VAL A 210 15.73 -1.65 -2.78
CA VAL A 210 16.61 -2.59 -2.08
C VAL A 210 15.76 -3.63 -1.34
N GLU A 211 14.69 -3.18 -0.69
CA GLU A 211 13.75 -4.03 0.04
C GLU A 211 13.06 -5.03 -0.88
N ALA A 212 12.66 -4.61 -2.09
CA ALA A 212 12.03 -5.49 -3.07
C ALA A 212 13.03 -6.56 -3.56
N ILE A 213 14.30 -6.20 -3.76
CA ILE A 213 15.36 -7.17 -4.09
C ILE A 213 15.58 -8.13 -2.92
N MET A 214 15.69 -7.63 -1.68
CA MET A 214 15.87 -8.47 -0.51
C MET A 214 14.68 -9.42 -0.27
N ARG A 215 13.45 -8.95 -0.50
CA ARG A 215 12.23 -9.79 -0.45
C ARG A 215 12.27 -10.94 -1.47
N ALA A 216 12.76 -10.65 -2.68
CA ALA A 216 12.95 -11.66 -3.73
C ALA A 216 14.12 -12.63 -3.45
N ASN A 217 14.97 -12.30 -2.47
CA ASN A 217 16.19 -13.01 -2.12
C ASN A 217 16.31 -13.20 -0.60
N PRO A 218 15.50 -14.08 0.02
CA PRO A 218 15.47 -14.25 1.49
C PRO A 218 16.82 -14.65 2.11
N GLN A 219 17.76 -15.14 1.30
CA GLN A 219 19.13 -15.45 1.70
C GLN A 219 19.97 -14.20 1.99
N ILE A 220 19.59 -13.02 1.47
CA ILE A 220 20.27 -11.76 1.74
C ILE A 220 19.70 -11.18 3.06
N LYS A 221 20.40 -11.37 4.15
CA LYS A 221 20.00 -10.88 5.49
C LYS A 221 20.47 -9.45 5.77
N ASP A 222 21.46 -8.97 5.03
CA ASP A 222 22.05 -7.64 5.18
C ASP A 222 22.26 -7.04 3.80
N ALA A 223 21.64 -5.88 3.56
CA ALA A 223 21.68 -5.16 2.28
C ALA A 223 23.11 -4.80 1.83
N ASN A 224 24.04 -4.71 2.78
CA ASN A 224 25.45 -4.38 2.52
C ASN A 224 26.33 -5.61 2.27
N LYS A 225 25.76 -6.82 2.35
CA LYS A 225 26.50 -8.08 2.19
C LYS A 225 26.02 -8.85 0.97
N ILE A 226 26.45 -8.40 -0.20
CA ILE A 226 26.33 -9.14 -1.47
C ILE A 226 27.75 -9.43 -2.01
N TYR A 227 27.89 -10.53 -2.72
CA TYR A 227 29.18 -11.03 -3.16
C TYR A 227 29.26 -11.09 -4.67
N VAL A 228 30.44 -10.77 -5.23
CA VAL A 228 30.70 -10.91 -6.66
C VAL A 228 30.46 -12.35 -7.09
N GLY A 229 29.69 -12.53 -8.18
CA GLY A 229 29.27 -13.84 -8.68
C GLY A 229 27.98 -14.36 -8.04
N GLN A 230 27.45 -13.73 -7.00
CA GLN A 230 26.17 -14.09 -6.42
C GLN A 230 25.05 -13.82 -7.43
N VAL A 231 24.19 -14.81 -7.68
CA VAL A 231 22.98 -14.62 -8.50
C VAL A 231 21.84 -14.19 -7.59
N ILE A 232 21.24 -13.04 -7.91
CA ILE A 232 20.11 -12.48 -7.19
C ILE A 232 18.93 -12.25 -8.12
N LYS A 233 17.73 -12.51 -7.63
CA LYS A 233 16.47 -12.25 -8.34
C LYS A 233 16.08 -10.77 -8.20
N ILE A 234 15.98 -10.10 -9.33
CA ILE A 234 15.54 -8.69 -9.39
C ILE A 234 14.09 -8.68 -9.81
N PRO A 235 13.15 -8.16 -8.98
CA PRO A 235 11.77 -7.98 -9.40
C PRO A 235 11.73 -6.89 -10.50
N VAL A 236 11.43 -7.29 -11.72
CA VAL A 236 11.22 -6.38 -12.86
C VAL A 236 9.73 -6.28 -13.14
N LYS A 237 9.20 -5.05 -13.13
CA LYS A 237 7.83 -4.79 -13.58
C LYS A 237 7.79 -4.98 -15.10
N THR A 238 7.34 -6.13 -15.57
CA THR A 238 6.98 -6.27 -16.97
C THR A 238 5.68 -5.49 -17.18
N MET A 239 5.77 -4.35 -17.87
CA MET A 239 4.61 -3.84 -18.56
C MET A 239 4.28 -4.86 -19.66
N GLN A 240 3.33 -5.76 -19.42
CA GLN A 240 2.72 -6.48 -20.51
C GLN A 240 1.99 -5.48 -21.38
N THR A 241 2.54 -5.20 -22.53
CA THR A 241 1.79 -4.71 -23.68
C THR A 241 0.79 -5.81 -24.06
N SER A 242 -0.42 -5.72 -23.50
CA SER A 242 -1.56 -6.34 -24.16
C SER A 242 -1.66 -5.66 -25.53
N THR A 243 -1.35 -6.43 -26.58
CA THR A 243 -1.60 -6.07 -27.97
C THR A 243 -3.08 -5.92 -28.18
N SER A 244 -3.60 -4.73 -27.97
CA SER A 244 -4.69 -4.16 -28.71
C SER A 244 -4.23 -2.76 -29.12
N ALA A 245 -3.85 -2.67 -30.38
CA ALA A 245 -3.37 -1.48 -31.02
C ALA A 245 -4.40 -0.36 -30.90
N THR A 246 -4.11 0.58 -29.99
CA THR A 246 -4.53 1.97 -30.19
C THR A 246 -3.32 2.82 -29.76
N SER A 247 -2.72 3.47 -30.71
CA SER A 247 -1.58 4.37 -30.54
C SER A 247 -1.87 5.38 -29.45
N SER A 248 -1.33 5.19 -28.24
CA SER A 248 -1.36 6.23 -27.23
C SER A 248 -0.27 7.25 -27.54
N GLU A 249 -0.62 8.22 -28.35
CA GLU A 249 0.17 9.42 -28.56
C GLU A 249 0.52 10.04 -27.20
N LYS A 250 1.80 10.25 -26.95
CA LYS A 250 2.28 10.89 -25.71
C LYS A 250 1.78 12.33 -25.71
N VAL A 251 0.85 12.65 -24.83
CA VAL A 251 0.28 13.98 -24.72
C VAL A 251 1.09 14.80 -23.73
N TYR A 252 1.54 15.97 -24.14
CA TYR A 252 2.27 16.91 -23.32
C TYR A 252 1.47 18.17 -23.10
N HIS A 253 1.64 18.78 -21.93
CA HIS A 253 1.08 20.07 -21.57
C HIS A 253 2.23 21.02 -21.18
N THR A 254 2.18 22.26 -21.65
CA THR A 254 3.11 23.30 -21.21
C THR A 254 2.43 24.11 -20.12
N VAL A 255 3.01 24.13 -18.93
CA VAL A 255 2.45 24.80 -17.74
C VAL A 255 2.33 26.30 -17.99
N GLN A 256 1.14 26.85 -17.78
CA GLN A 256 0.85 28.27 -17.90
C GLN A 256 0.82 28.95 -16.52
N ARG A 257 0.88 30.29 -16.53
CA ARG A 257 0.85 31.08 -15.30
C ARG A 257 -0.45 30.83 -14.51
N GLY A 258 -0.31 30.45 -13.25
CA GLY A 258 -1.44 30.18 -12.36
C GLY A 258 -1.96 28.73 -12.41
N GLU A 259 -1.42 27.88 -13.30
CA GLU A 259 -1.82 26.47 -13.30
C GLU A 259 -1.16 25.68 -12.16
N THR A 260 -1.90 24.73 -11.65
CA THR A 260 -1.44 23.74 -10.67
C THR A 260 -1.47 22.35 -11.29
N LEU A 261 -0.65 21.42 -10.80
CA LEU A 261 -0.64 20.06 -11.30
C LEU A 261 -2.02 19.38 -11.17
N SER A 262 -2.76 19.70 -10.10
CA SER A 262 -4.14 19.23 -9.89
C SER A 262 -5.12 19.79 -10.91
N GLY A 263 -5.00 21.09 -11.25
CA GLY A 263 -5.80 21.73 -12.30
C GLY A 263 -5.55 21.12 -13.66
N ILE A 264 -4.27 20.90 -14.00
CA ILE A 264 -3.85 20.24 -15.25
C ILE A 264 -4.38 18.79 -15.29
N ALA A 265 -4.27 18.04 -14.18
CA ALA A 265 -4.78 16.68 -14.09
C ALA A 265 -6.30 16.63 -14.37
N LYS A 266 -7.08 17.55 -13.80
CA LYS A 266 -8.53 17.69 -14.05
C LYS A 266 -8.82 17.97 -15.52
N LYS A 267 -8.06 18.84 -16.16
CA LYS A 267 -8.20 19.20 -17.59
C LYS A 267 -8.01 17.99 -18.52
N TYR A 268 -7.10 17.07 -18.16
CA TYR A 268 -6.79 15.88 -18.95
C TYR A 268 -7.46 14.60 -18.44
N ASN A 269 -8.43 14.72 -17.53
CA ASN A 269 -9.16 13.61 -16.92
C ASN A 269 -8.20 12.52 -16.37
N THR A 270 -7.20 12.95 -15.61
CA THR A 270 -6.17 12.11 -15.02
C THR A 270 -5.90 12.52 -13.57
N ASN A 271 -5.00 11.82 -12.89
CA ASN A 271 -4.60 12.14 -11.53
C ASN A 271 -3.26 12.89 -11.54
N TYR A 272 -3.14 13.96 -10.72
CA TYR A 272 -1.92 14.76 -10.62
C TYR A 272 -0.70 13.96 -10.14
N LEU A 273 -0.91 12.92 -9.32
CA LEU A 273 0.15 11.99 -8.90
C LEU A 273 0.68 11.19 -10.09
N LYS A 274 -0.21 10.77 -11.00
CA LYS A 274 0.19 10.10 -12.24
C LYS A 274 1.02 11.03 -13.14
N ILE A 275 0.60 12.30 -13.26
CA ILE A 275 1.40 13.29 -13.99
C ILE A 275 2.74 13.49 -13.30
N ALA A 276 2.78 13.64 -11.97
CA ALA A 276 4.01 13.80 -11.21
C ALA A 276 4.98 12.63 -11.46
N ALA A 277 4.49 11.40 -11.37
CA ALA A 277 5.27 10.18 -11.62
C ALA A 277 5.80 10.10 -13.05
N LEU A 278 4.97 10.42 -14.07
CA LEU A 278 5.37 10.42 -15.48
C LEU A 278 6.49 11.40 -15.80
N ASN A 279 6.66 12.44 -14.97
CA ASN A 279 7.61 13.54 -15.19
C ASN A 279 8.71 13.63 -14.12
N GLY A 280 8.80 12.70 -13.19
CA GLY A 280 9.77 12.76 -12.10
C GLY A 280 9.60 13.99 -11.19
N ILE A 281 8.38 14.53 -11.07
CA ILE A 281 8.07 15.68 -10.24
C ILE A 281 7.96 15.22 -8.78
N VAL A 282 8.98 15.48 -7.99
CA VAL A 282 9.04 15.07 -6.57
C VAL A 282 8.05 15.88 -5.72
N ASN A 283 7.88 17.16 -6.00
CA ASN A 283 6.93 18.04 -5.30
C ASN A 283 5.86 18.55 -6.27
N PRO A 284 4.61 18.02 -6.20
CA PRO A 284 3.52 18.42 -7.10
C PRO A 284 3.15 19.91 -7.04
N ASN A 285 3.50 20.61 -5.96
CA ASN A 285 3.27 22.05 -5.80
C ASN A 285 4.37 22.92 -6.41
N ARG A 286 5.43 22.31 -6.96
CA ARG A 286 6.56 23.02 -7.60
C ARG A 286 6.63 22.67 -9.08
N ILE A 287 5.74 23.26 -9.85
CA ILE A 287 5.80 23.29 -11.30
C ILE A 287 6.02 24.73 -11.76
N TYR A 288 6.66 24.90 -12.91
CA TYR A 288 7.11 26.21 -13.39
C TYR A 288 6.44 26.56 -14.70
N VAL A 289 6.10 27.84 -14.89
CA VAL A 289 5.59 28.35 -16.17
C VAL A 289 6.57 28.00 -17.29
N GLY A 290 6.07 27.45 -18.39
CA GLY A 290 6.87 26.96 -19.50
C GLY A 290 7.37 25.53 -19.35
N GLN A 291 7.20 24.89 -18.19
CA GLN A 291 7.57 23.50 -18.00
C GLN A 291 6.70 22.59 -18.87
N LYS A 292 7.33 21.76 -19.71
CA LYS A 292 6.63 20.76 -20.53
C LYS A 292 6.46 19.47 -19.73
N ILE A 293 5.23 19.11 -19.42
CA ILE A 293 4.89 17.93 -18.63
C ILE A 293 4.08 16.93 -19.46
N ARG A 294 4.42 15.66 -19.34
CA ARG A 294 3.65 14.57 -19.96
C ARG A 294 2.40 14.29 -19.12
N VAL A 295 1.22 14.31 -19.74
CA VAL A 295 -0.07 14.16 -19.06
C VAL A 295 -0.75 12.81 -19.38
N ARG A 296 -0.25 12.13 -20.41
CA ARG A 296 -0.75 10.80 -20.80
C ARG A 296 0.36 9.93 -21.40
#